data_66d2e06d70eb50dafed3c6c3ecde5986
#
_entry.id   66d2e06d70eb50dafed3c6c3ecde5986
#
_cell.length_a   1.000
_cell.length_b   1.000
_cell.length_c   1.000
_cell.angle_alpha   90.00
_cell.angle_beta   90.00
_cell.angle_gamma   90.00
#
_symmetry.space_group_name_H-M   'P 1'
#
loop_
_entity.id
_entity.type
_entity.pdbx_description
1 polymer ?
#
loop_
_entity_poly.entity_id
_entity_poly.type
_entity_poly.pdbx_seq_one_letter_code
_entity_poly.pdbx_strand_id
1 'polypeptide(L)'
;CLGFGLAGIQIILQIDKAVFMTGYWIAALVVLTGVLLVNILYNVSYQRRMKQIAPLLEAGKPQEYVAGVEQLLETAKGQNLRKILTMNLAAGYIDLKQFDKAIELLEGISDKKLAGTAVKTVYRLNLCTCYFNTDQGEKALKLYNDSQKIFEAQRGGKLYGVNIAVVDMLAAIQNRRYDQAEQLLDQARRTWDDPRFREAFQEIERTLTEMKKESTL
;
A
#
# COMPACT_ATOMS: atom_id res chain seq x y z
N CYS A 1 -22.58 -28.16 -16.42
CA CYS A 1 -23.36 -29.23 -15.74
C CYS A 1 -24.63 -28.73 -15.02
N LEU A 2 -24.64 -27.56 -14.37
CA LEU A 2 -25.80 -27.00 -13.66
C LEU A 2 -27.02 -26.73 -14.62
N GLY A 3 -26.75 -26.21 -15.82
CA GLY A 3 -27.82 -25.90 -16.80
C GLY A 3 -28.61 -27.12 -17.28
N PHE A 4 -27.98 -28.27 -17.45
CA PHE A 4 -28.68 -29.51 -17.87
C PHE A 4 -29.55 -30.08 -16.74
N GLY A 5 -29.13 -29.99 -15.48
CA GLY A 5 -29.94 -30.41 -14.33
C GLY A 5 -31.19 -29.55 -14.16
N LEU A 6 -31.10 -28.26 -14.37
CA LEU A 6 -32.23 -27.32 -14.26
C LEU A 6 -33.23 -27.50 -15.41
N ALA A 7 -32.77 -27.77 -16.62
CA ALA A 7 -33.66 -28.09 -17.75
C ALA A 7 -34.43 -29.42 -17.53
N GLY A 8 -33.80 -30.42 -16.91
CA GLY A 8 -34.47 -31.67 -16.53
C GLY A 8 -35.56 -31.44 -15.48
N ILE A 9 -35.34 -30.60 -14.48
CA ILE A 9 -36.35 -30.26 -13.46
C ILE A 9 -37.56 -29.55 -14.09
N GLN A 10 -37.36 -28.62 -15.04
CA GLN A 10 -38.44 -27.93 -15.73
C GLN A 10 -39.36 -28.90 -16.47
N ILE A 11 -38.77 -29.89 -17.18
CA ILE A 11 -39.53 -30.88 -17.94
C ILE A 11 -40.32 -31.80 -17.02
N ILE A 12 -39.74 -32.26 -15.91
CA ILE A 12 -40.40 -33.16 -14.96
C ILE A 12 -41.56 -32.48 -14.23
N LEU A 13 -41.41 -31.20 -13.86
CA LEU A 13 -42.42 -30.48 -13.09
C LEU A 13 -43.50 -29.79 -13.97
N GLN A 14 -43.40 -29.87 -15.30
CA GLN A 14 -44.33 -29.24 -16.28
C GLN A 14 -44.58 -27.73 -15.99
N ILE A 15 -43.55 -27.02 -15.48
CA ILE A 15 -43.64 -25.60 -15.16
C ILE A 15 -43.58 -24.80 -16.48
N ASP A 16 -44.41 -23.77 -16.58
CA ASP A 16 -44.35 -22.83 -17.71
C ASP A 16 -42.93 -22.22 -17.79
N LYS A 17 -42.40 -22.22 -19.02
CA LYS A 17 -41.00 -21.79 -19.27
C LYS A 17 -40.72 -20.36 -18.79
N ALA A 18 -41.72 -19.47 -18.92
CA ALA A 18 -41.56 -18.07 -18.50
C ALA A 18 -41.47 -17.95 -16.96
N VAL A 19 -42.34 -18.69 -16.25
CA VAL A 19 -42.35 -18.74 -14.78
C VAL A 19 -41.07 -19.36 -14.27
N PHE A 20 -40.61 -20.46 -14.86
CA PHE A 20 -39.36 -21.11 -14.49
C PHE A 20 -38.13 -20.17 -14.67
N MET A 21 -38.05 -19.50 -15.83
CA MET A 21 -36.95 -18.58 -16.13
C MET A 21 -36.94 -17.36 -15.18
N THR A 22 -38.13 -16.83 -14.86
CA THR A 22 -38.24 -15.73 -13.87
C THR A 22 -37.77 -16.16 -12.49
N GLY A 23 -38.21 -17.31 -12.00
CA GLY A 23 -37.77 -17.88 -10.74
C GLY A 23 -36.26 -18.13 -10.68
N TYR A 24 -35.69 -18.65 -11.77
CA TYR A 24 -34.24 -18.86 -11.91
C TYR A 24 -33.46 -17.56 -11.80
N TRP A 25 -33.87 -16.49 -12.50
CA TRP A 25 -33.17 -15.20 -12.44
C TRP A 25 -33.29 -14.54 -11.07
N ILE A 26 -34.45 -14.66 -10.41
CA ILE A 26 -34.60 -14.15 -9.02
C ILE A 26 -33.67 -14.91 -8.07
N ALA A 27 -33.64 -16.24 -8.14
CA ALA A 27 -32.75 -17.05 -7.32
C ALA A 27 -31.27 -16.73 -7.59
N ALA A 28 -30.88 -16.61 -8.84
CA ALA A 28 -29.53 -16.23 -9.23
C ALA A 28 -29.14 -14.84 -8.68
N LEU A 29 -30.05 -13.87 -8.75
CA LEU A 29 -29.85 -12.53 -8.21
C LEU A 29 -29.68 -12.54 -6.67
N VAL A 30 -30.52 -13.31 -5.97
CA VAL A 30 -30.43 -13.46 -4.49
C VAL A 30 -29.08 -14.06 -4.09
N VAL A 31 -28.65 -15.14 -4.77
CA VAL A 31 -27.36 -15.77 -4.51
C VAL A 31 -26.20 -14.80 -4.76
N LEU A 32 -26.21 -14.10 -5.91
CA LEU A 32 -25.18 -13.12 -6.26
C LEU A 32 -25.11 -11.99 -5.22
N THR A 33 -26.27 -11.45 -4.83
CA THR A 33 -26.34 -10.40 -3.80
C THR A 33 -25.83 -10.91 -2.46
N GLY A 34 -26.18 -12.12 -2.06
CA GLY A 34 -25.67 -12.74 -0.84
C GLY A 34 -24.14 -12.89 -0.83
N VAL A 35 -23.56 -13.36 -1.93
CA VAL A 35 -22.11 -13.48 -2.08
C VAL A 35 -21.42 -12.11 -2.00
N LEU A 36 -21.98 -11.09 -2.65
CA LEU A 36 -21.46 -9.73 -2.60
C LEU A 36 -21.49 -9.16 -1.18
N LEU A 37 -22.60 -9.33 -0.46
CA LEU A 37 -22.75 -8.87 0.92
C LEU A 37 -21.75 -9.54 1.84
N VAL A 38 -21.58 -10.85 1.76
CA VAL A 38 -20.58 -11.59 2.56
C VAL A 38 -19.18 -11.07 2.28
N ASN A 39 -18.84 -10.82 1.00
CA ASN A 39 -17.53 -10.28 0.62
C ASN A 39 -17.32 -8.87 1.19
N ILE A 40 -18.33 -8.01 1.10
CA ILE A 40 -18.26 -6.64 1.67
C ILE A 40 -18.07 -6.70 3.19
N LEU A 41 -18.88 -7.48 3.90
CA LEU A 41 -18.79 -7.60 5.37
C LEU A 41 -17.43 -8.15 5.80
N TYR A 42 -16.91 -9.11 5.07
CA TYR A 42 -15.59 -9.68 5.29
C TYR A 42 -14.50 -8.60 5.17
N ASN A 43 -14.47 -7.84 4.08
CA ASN A 43 -13.49 -6.77 3.89
C ASN A 43 -13.64 -5.65 4.94
N VAL A 44 -14.87 -5.26 5.27
CA VAL A 44 -15.14 -4.25 6.32
C VAL A 44 -14.62 -4.71 7.69
N SER A 45 -14.74 -6.00 8.02
CA SER A 45 -14.21 -6.56 9.27
C SER A 45 -12.68 -6.38 9.34
N TYR A 46 -11.94 -6.66 8.28
CA TYR A 46 -10.49 -6.45 8.24
C TYR A 46 -10.11 -4.97 8.29
N GLN A 47 -10.85 -4.10 7.61
CA GLN A 47 -10.63 -2.66 7.72
C GLN A 47 -10.83 -2.14 9.15
N ARG A 48 -11.85 -2.63 9.87
CA ARG A 48 -12.07 -2.26 11.28
C ARG A 48 -10.92 -2.70 12.18
N ARG A 49 -10.42 -3.93 11.99
CA ARG A 49 -9.25 -4.43 12.74
C ARG A 49 -7.99 -3.62 12.40
N MET A 50 -7.75 -3.31 11.13
CA MET A 50 -6.63 -2.44 10.73
C MET A 50 -6.72 -1.05 11.37
N LYS A 51 -7.91 -0.45 11.48
CA LYS A 51 -8.10 0.83 12.18
C LYS A 51 -7.74 0.78 13.67
N GLN A 52 -7.80 -0.39 14.30
CA GLN A 52 -7.37 -0.58 15.70
C GLN A 52 -5.85 -0.75 15.82
N ILE A 53 -5.21 -1.31 14.79
CA ILE A 53 -3.77 -1.59 14.75
C ILE A 53 -2.99 -0.38 14.23
N ALA A 54 -3.51 0.37 13.25
CA ALA A 54 -2.82 1.49 12.62
C ALA A 54 -2.29 2.56 13.61
N PRO A 55 -3.00 2.93 14.68
CA PRO A 55 -2.49 3.89 15.67
C PRO A 55 -1.23 3.43 16.40
N LEU A 56 -0.88 2.14 16.38
CA LEU A 56 0.33 1.63 17.01
C LEU A 56 1.60 2.16 16.35
N LEU A 57 1.59 2.37 15.01
CA LEU A 57 2.70 3.04 14.33
C LEU A 57 2.84 4.49 14.79
N GLU A 58 1.75 5.23 14.86
CA GLU A 58 1.74 6.61 15.32
C GLU A 58 2.18 6.75 16.80
N ALA A 59 1.95 5.69 17.59
CA ALA A 59 2.37 5.61 18.99
C ALA A 59 3.83 5.14 19.18
N GLY A 60 4.60 4.94 18.09
CA GLY A 60 5.98 4.44 18.16
C GLY A 60 6.08 2.98 18.61
N LYS A 61 5.09 2.15 18.31
CA LYS A 61 5.02 0.73 18.66
C LYS A 61 5.01 -0.17 17.42
N PRO A 62 6.03 -0.09 16.55
CA PRO A 62 6.05 -0.80 15.29
C PRO A 62 6.07 -2.34 15.45
N GLN A 63 6.65 -2.88 16.55
CA GLN A 63 6.64 -4.32 16.81
C GLN A 63 5.22 -4.85 17.05
N GLU A 64 4.43 -4.12 17.88
CA GLU A 64 3.04 -4.48 18.15
C GLU A 64 2.18 -4.36 16.88
N TYR A 65 2.45 -3.34 16.04
CA TYR A 65 1.81 -3.18 14.75
C TYR A 65 2.09 -4.35 13.81
N VAL A 66 3.35 -4.73 13.65
CA VAL A 66 3.77 -5.86 12.81
C VAL A 66 3.07 -7.14 13.26
N ALA A 67 3.12 -7.48 14.55
CA ALA A 67 2.46 -8.66 15.10
C ALA A 67 0.94 -8.66 14.83
N GLY A 68 0.28 -7.51 14.98
CA GLY A 68 -1.14 -7.37 14.68
C GLY A 68 -1.48 -7.57 13.21
N VAL A 69 -0.65 -7.06 12.28
CA VAL A 69 -0.85 -7.24 10.84
C VAL A 69 -0.57 -8.69 10.42
N GLU A 70 0.43 -9.35 11.00
CA GLU A 70 0.73 -10.76 10.76
C GLU A 70 -0.47 -11.65 11.14
N GLN A 71 -1.08 -11.44 12.31
CA GLN A 71 -2.30 -12.15 12.71
C GLN A 71 -3.45 -11.95 11.72
N LEU A 72 -3.61 -10.74 11.19
CA LEU A 72 -4.60 -10.50 10.16
C LEU A 72 -4.27 -11.24 8.86
N LEU A 73 -3.00 -11.28 8.48
CA LEU A 73 -2.54 -11.91 7.25
C LEU A 73 -2.69 -13.45 7.28
N GLU A 74 -2.52 -14.09 8.45
CA GLU A 74 -2.73 -15.53 8.65
C GLU A 74 -4.15 -15.96 8.28
N THR A 75 -5.15 -15.17 8.67
CA THR A 75 -6.56 -15.48 8.47
C THR A 75 -7.14 -14.89 7.18
N ALA A 76 -6.41 -13.99 6.51
CA ALA A 76 -6.87 -13.28 5.33
C ALA A 76 -7.03 -14.21 4.11
N LYS A 77 -8.23 -14.18 3.52
CA LYS A 77 -8.56 -14.88 2.28
C LYS A 77 -8.71 -13.87 1.14
N GLY A 78 -8.33 -14.31 -0.05
CA GLY A 78 -8.41 -13.46 -1.26
C GLY A 78 -7.15 -12.63 -1.51
N GLN A 79 -6.69 -12.67 -2.76
CA GLN A 79 -5.41 -12.07 -3.17
C GLN A 79 -5.33 -10.56 -2.93
N ASN A 80 -6.43 -9.82 -3.14
CA ASN A 80 -6.41 -8.37 -3.00
C ASN A 80 -6.25 -7.93 -1.55
N LEU A 81 -6.97 -8.58 -0.61
CA LEU A 81 -6.82 -8.29 0.82
C LEU A 81 -5.42 -8.64 1.30
N ARG A 82 -4.91 -9.81 0.92
CA ARG A 82 -3.55 -10.22 1.29
C ARG A 82 -2.50 -9.23 0.80
N LYS A 83 -2.59 -8.74 -0.44
CA LYS A 83 -1.67 -7.70 -0.96
C LYS A 83 -1.70 -6.44 -0.11
N ILE A 84 -2.90 -5.94 0.25
CA ILE A 84 -3.03 -4.74 1.08
C ILE A 84 -2.41 -4.98 2.47
N LEU A 85 -2.67 -6.12 3.10
CA LEU A 85 -2.07 -6.46 4.38
C LEU A 85 -0.55 -6.65 4.29
N THR A 86 -0.04 -7.25 3.21
CA THR A 86 1.40 -7.37 2.95
C THR A 86 2.06 -5.99 2.81
N MET A 87 1.42 -5.04 2.14
CA MET A 87 1.92 -3.66 2.05
C MET A 87 1.92 -2.96 3.42
N ASN A 88 0.90 -3.18 4.24
CA ASN A 88 0.86 -2.67 5.61
C ASN A 88 1.96 -3.32 6.47
N LEU A 89 2.18 -4.62 6.33
CA LEU A 89 3.26 -5.32 7.02
C LEU A 89 4.63 -4.76 6.62
N ALA A 90 4.86 -4.52 5.33
CA ALA A 90 6.07 -3.88 4.84
C ALA A 90 6.25 -2.47 5.43
N ALA A 91 5.18 -1.68 5.57
CA ALA A 91 5.26 -0.37 6.25
C ALA A 91 5.72 -0.50 7.70
N GLY A 92 5.25 -1.51 8.43
CA GLY A 92 5.74 -1.78 9.79
C GLY A 92 7.23 -2.16 9.84
N TYR A 93 7.70 -2.94 8.88
CA TYR A 93 9.14 -3.27 8.77
C TYR A 93 9.99 -2.07 8.36
N ILE A 94 9.46 -1.14 7.55
CA ILE A 94 10.13 0.14 7.25
C ILE A 94 10.33 0.96 8.52
N ASP A 95 9.30 1.05 9.35
CA ASP A 95 9.34 1.76 10.63
C ASP A 95 10.33 1.11 11.62
N LEU A 96 10.49 -0.21 11.54
CA LEU A 96 11.52 -0.97 12.25
C LEU A 96 12.92 -0.86 11.62
N LYS A 97 13.09 -0.13 10.52
CA LYS A 97 14.32 -0.03 9.71
C LYS A 97 14.81 -1.40 9.18
N GLN A 98 13.92 -2.38 9.08
CA GLN A 98 14.17 -3.71 8.51
C GLN A 98 13.85 -3.69 7.01
N PHE A 99 14.58 -2.87 6.26
CA PHE A 99 14.28 -2.57 4.84
C PHE A 99 14.35 -3.81 3.94
N ASP A 100 15.27 -4.74 4.19
CA ASP A 100 15.39 -5.96 3.37
C ASP A 100 14.13 -6.83 3.46
N LYS A 101 13.55 -6.97 4.66
CA LYS A 101 12.28 -7.69 4.83
C LYS A 101 11.13 -6.98 4.13
N ALA A 102 11.10 -5.66 4.21
CA ALA A 102 10.08 -4.87 3.51
C ALA A 102 10.20 -5.01 1.98
N ILE A 103 11.43 -5.03 1.45
CA ILE A 103 11.70 -5.27 0.02
C ILE A 103 11.17 -6.64 -0.41
N GLU A 104 11.53 -7.70 0.32
CA GLU A 104 11.08 -9.06 0.02
C GLU A 104 9.55 -9.16 -0.08
N LEU A 105 8.85 -8.56 0.89
CA LEU A 105 7.39 -8.51 0.91
C LEU A 105 6.81 -7.74 -0.28
N LEU A 106 7.39 -6.57 -0.59
CA LEU A 106 6.90 -5.69 -1.65
C LEU A 106 7.22 -6.25 -3.04
N GLU A 107 8.42 -6.75 -3.29
CA GLU A 107 8.79 -7.37 -4.58
C GLU A 107 7.93 -8.61 -4.89
N GLY A 108 7.42 -9.31 -3.86
CA GLY A 108 6.44 -10.39 -4.01
C GLY A 108 5.09 -9.92 -4.57
N ILE A 109 4.83 -8.60 -4.60
CA ILE A 109 3.58 -8.01 -5.12
C ILE A 109 3.81 -7.53 -6.56
N SER A 110 3.03 -8.03 -7.50
CA SER A 110 3.06 -7.52 -8.88
C SER A 110 2.39 -6.14 -8.96
N ASP A 111 3.15 -5.07 -9.28
CA ASP A 111 2.65 -3.70 -9.49
C ASP A 111 1.51 -3.65 -10.53
N LYS A 112 1.63 -4.41 -11.62
CA LYS A 112 0.60 -4.49 -12.69
C LYS A 112 -0.75 -4.97 -12.18
N LYS A 113 -0.78 -5.72 -11.08
CA LYS A 113 -1.99 -6.29 -10.47
C LYS A 113 -2.54 -5.44 -9.33
N LEU A 114 -1.94 -4.28 -9.05
CA LEU A 114 -2.45 -3.33 -8.07
C LEU A 114 -3.53 -2.46 -8.70
N ALA A 115 -4.69 -2.39 -8.06
CA ALA A 115 -5.81 -1.56 -8.49
C ALA A 115 -5.85 -0.24 -7.71
N GLY A 116 -6.06 0.85 -8.44
CA GLY A 116 -6.21 2.18 -7.85
C GLY A 116 -4.90 2.94 -7.65
N THR A 117 -4.95 4.25 -7.92
CA THR A 117 -3.77 5.15 -7.85
C THR A 117 -3.21 5.21 -6.43
N ALA A 118 -4.07 5.31 -5.41
CA ALA A 118 -3.65 5.39 -4.01
C ALA A 118 -2.80 4.17 -3.59
N VAL A 119 -3.26 2.95 -3.93
CA VAL A 119 -2.54 1.70 -3.60
C VAL A 119 -1.18 1.66 -4.31
N LYS A 120 -1.14 2.05 -5.59
CA LYS A 120 0.13 2.14 -6.35
C LYS A 120 1.08 3.19 -5.77
N THR A 121 0.55 4.33 -5.32
CA THR A 121 1.36 5.37 -4.67
C THR A 121 2.04 4.83 -3.42
N VAL A 122 1.29 4.22 -2.50
CA VAL A 122 1.85 3.64 -1.27
C VAL A 122 2.88 2.56 -1.58
N TYR A 123 2.56 1.64 -2.49
CA TYR A 123 3.49 0.59 -2.90
C TYR A 123 4.83 1.15 -3.40
N ARG A 124 4.78 2.12 -4.32
CA ARG A 124 5.98 2.71 -4.92
C ARG A 124 6.76 3.57 -3.94
N LEU A 125 6.07 4.33 -3.07
CA LEU A 125 6.73 5.09 -2.00
C LEU A 125 7.49 4.17 -1.04
N ASN A 126 6.83 3.14 -0.54
CA ASN A 126 7.46 2.20 0.38
C ASN A 126 8.68 1.52 -0.27
N LEU A 127 8.56 1.09 -1.52
CA LEU A 127 9.65 0.42 -2.21
C LEU A 127 10.81 1.39 -2.54
N CYS A 128 10.52 2.64 -2.96
CA CYS A 128 11.54 3.68 -3.13
C CYS A 128 12.28 3.94 -1.81
N THR A 129 11.53 4.12 -0.72
CA THR A 129 12.11 4.34 0.62
C THR A 129 13.05 3.20 0.99
N CYS A 130 12.63 1.95 0.80
CA CYS A 130 13.48 0.80 1.10
C CYS A 130 14.75 0.78 0.25
N TYR A 131 14.65 0.96 -1.06
CA TYR A 131 15.80 0.95 -1.95
C TYR A 131 16.79 2.09 -1.68
N PHE A 132 16.31 3.29 -1.33
CA PHE A 132 17.19 4.39 -0.94
C PHE A 132 17.91 4.17 0.39
N ASN A 133 17.33 3.37 1.29
CA ASN A 133 17.93 3.05 2.59
C ASN A 133 18.71 1.73 2.59
N THR A 134 18.98 1.17 1.40
CA THR A 134 19.83 0.00 1.18
C THR A 134 20.80 0.29 0.03
N ASP A 135 21.73 -0.62 -0.25
CA ASP A 135 22.69 -0.47 -1.36
C ASP A 135 22.04 -0.63 -2.77
N GLN A 136 20.78 -0.22 -2.93
CA GLN A 136 20.00 -0.36 -4.16
C GLN A 136 19.62 1.00 -4.79
N GLY A 137 20.48 2.00 -4.65
CA GLY A 137 20.22 3.37 -5.10
C GLY A 137 19.85 3.51 -6.58
N GLU A 138 20.43 2.71 -7.47
CA GLU A 138 20.08 2.71 -8.90
C GLU A 138 18.63 2.21 -9.13
N LYS A 139 18.23 1.14 -8.45
CA LYS A 139 16.84 0.66 -8.49
C LYS A 139 15.87 1.70 -7.94
N ALA A 140 16.27 2.37 -6.85
CA ALA A 140 15.49 3.44 -6.24
C ALA A 140 15.24 4.58 -7.23
N LEU A 141 16.30 5.10 -7.87
CA LEU A 141 16.21 6.18 -8.87
C LEU A 141 15.36 5.78 -10.07
N LYS A 142 15.52 4.55 -10.56
CA LYS A 142 14.70 4.06 -11.67
C LYS A 142 13.21 4.03 -11.28
N LEU A 143 12.89 3.43 -10.14
CA LEU A 143 11.50 3.35 -9.66
C LEU A 143 10.92 4.74 -9.39
N TYR A 144 11.71 5.63 -8.79
CA TYR A 144 11.35 7.02 -8.55
C TYR A 144 11.00 7.75 -9.84
N ASN A 145 11.85 7.66 -10.88
CA ASN A 145 11.62 8.28 -12.17
C ASN A 145 10.35 7.71 -12.87
N ASP A 146 10.18 6.39 -12.83
CA ASP A 146 8.99 5.70 -13.37
C ASP A 146 7.70 6.06 -12.61
N SER A 147 7.82 6.63 -11.41
CA SER A 147 6.70 6.97 -10.53
C SER A 147 6.30 8.44 -10.59
N GLN A 148 7.07 9.31 -11.25
CA GLN A 148 6.86 10.76 -11.24
C GLN A 148 5.42 11.18 -11.55
N LYS A 149 4.82 10.59 -12.60
CA LYS A 149 3.44 10.90 -12.96
C LYS A 149 2.43 10.60 -11.85
N ILE A 150 2.68 9.54 -11.06
CA ILE A 150 1.82 9.15 -9.93
C ILE A 150 2.08 10.06 -8.74
N PHE A 151 3.34 10.37 -8.45
CA PHE A 151 3.73 11.21 -7.33
C PHE A 151 3.28 12.66 -7.53
N GLU A 152 3.42 13.21 -8.73
CA GLU A 152 3.00 14.57 -9.05
C GLU A 152 1.53 14.81 -8.74
N ALA A 153 0.67 13.85 -9.08
CA ALA A 153 -0.76 13.92 -8.80
C ALA A 153 -1.10 13.90 -7.29
N GLN A 154 -0.15 13.53 -6.42
CA GLN A 154 -0.34 13.38 -4.97
C GLN A 154 0.56 14.29 -4.13
N ARG A 155 1.48 15.03 -4.76
CA ARG A 155 2.54 15.81 -4.11
C ARG A 155 2.03 16.84 -3.09
N GLY A 156 0.95 17.55 -3.41
CA GLY A 156 0.32 18.49 -2.48
C GLY A 156 -0.70 17.87 -1.53
N GLY A 157 -0.92 16.56 -1.58
CA GLY A 157 -1.94 15.87 -0.82
C GLY A 157 -1.56 15.63 0.64
N LYS A 158 -2.53 15.79 1.55
CA LYS A 158 -2.32 15.56 3.00
C LYS A 158 -1.90 14.13 3.34
N LEU A 159 -2.27 13.14 2.51
CA LEU A 159 -2.01 11.73 2.81
C LEU A 159 -0.59 11.28 2.42
N TYR A 160 -0.08 11.74 1.29
CA TYR A 160 1.17 11.23 0.72
C TYR A 160 2.22 12.31 0.49
N GLY A 161 1.85 13.58 0.58
CA GLY A 161 2.73 14.70 0.22
C GLY A 161 4.05 14.69 0.97
N VAL A 162 4.03 14.45 2.28
CA VAL A 162 5.25 14.37 3.08
C VAL A 162 6.14 13.17 2.70
N ASN A 163 5.55 11.99 2.47
CA ASN A 163 6.31 10.81 2.07
C ASN A 163 6.93 10.99 0.68
N ILE A 164 6.22 11.68 -0.22
CA ILE A 164 6.76 12.05 -1.53
C ILE A 164 7.92 13.02 -1.36
N ALA A 165 7.80 14.04 -0.50
CA ALA A 165 8.89 14.97 -0.22
C ALA A 165 10.12 14.26 0.34
N VAL A 166 9.95 13.29 1.23
CA VAL A 166 11.05 12.44 1.74
C VAL A 166 11.74 11.69 0.60
N VAL A 167 10.98 11.05 -0.28
CA VAL A 167 11.55 10.32 -1.42
C VAL A 167 12.20 11.27 -2.44
N ASP A 168 11.68 12.49 -2.63
CA ASP A 168 12.30 13.53 -3.45
C ASP A 168 13.67 13.95 -2.89
N MET A 169 13.77 14.13 -1.57
CA MET A 169 15.05 14.45 -0.89
C MET A 169 16.06 13.31 -1.03
N LEU A 170 15.62 12.06 -0.80
CA LEU A 170 16.48 10.89 -0.97
C LEU A 170 16.97 10.74 -2.41
N ALA A 171 16.11 11.00 -3.40
CA ALA A 171 16.50 11.00 -4.82
C ALA A 171 17.50 12.12 -5.15
N ALA A 172 17.37 13.31 -4.54
CA ALA A 172 18.31 14.40 -4.70
C ALA A 172 19.67 14.05 -4.08
N ILE A 173 19.69 13.46 -2.88
CA ILE A 173 20.91 12.97 -2.20
C ILE A 173 21.61 11.91 -3.07
N GLN A 174 20.89 10.93 -3.55
CA GLN A 174 21.43 9.85 -4.40
C GLN A 174 22.05 10.40 -5.70
N ASN A 175 21.50 11.49 -6.23
CA ASN A 175 22.05 12.20 -7.40
C ASN A 175 23.11 13.24 -7.04
N ARG A 176 23.58 13.29 -5.79
CA ARG A 176 24.56 14.27 -5.26
C ARG A 176 24.13 15.74 -5.41
N ARG A 177 22.82 16.00 -5.49
CA ARG A 177 22.23 17.34 -5.55
C ARG A 177 21.89 17.83 -4.13
N TYR A 178 22.92 17.98 -3.30
CA TYR A 178 22.77 18.25 -1.87
C TYR A 178 22.05 19.57 -1.57
N ASP A 179 22.34 20.63 -2.31
CA ASP A 179 21.68 21.93 -2.15
C ASP A 179 20.19 21.87 -2.47
N GLN A 180 19.82 21.08 -3.49
CA GLN A 180 18.41 20.81 -3.81
C GLN A 180 17.74 20.03 -2.68
N ALA A 181 18.40 19.03 -2.10
CA ALA A 181 17.85 18.26 -0.99
C ALA A 181 17.66 19.13 0.27
N GLU A 182 18.54 20.06 0.56
CA GLU A 182 18.36 21.05 1.64
C GLU A 182 17.15 21.95 1.40
N GLN A 183 17.01 22.50 0.20
CA GLN A 183 15.84 23.32 -0.16
C GLN A 183 14.53 22.55 0.01
N LEU A 184 14.50 21.28 -0.41
CA LEU A 184 13.33 20.40 -0.25
C LEU A 184 13.05 20.13 1.23
N LEU A 185 14.08 19.94 2.06
CA LEU A 185 13.94 19.73 3.50
C LEU A 185 13.37 20.96 4.19
N ASP A 186 13.89 22.14 3.88
CA ASP A 186 13.38 23.39 4.41
C ASP A 186 11.94 23.66 4.02
N GLN A 187 11.58 23.37 2.77
CA GLN A 187 10.21 23.47 2.29
C GLN A 187 9.29 22.47 3.00
N ALA A 188 9.74 21.21 3.16
CA ALA A 188 8.98 20.18 3.83
C ALA A 188 8.69 20.54 5.29
N ARG A 189 9.69 21.04 6.04
CA ARG A 189 9.55 21.51 7.43
C ARG A 189 8.54 22.64 7.57
N ARG A 190 8.47 23.57 6.60
CA ARG A 190 7.49 24.65 6.59
C ARG A 190 6.08 24.18 6.24
N THR A 191 5.98 23.15 5.40
CA THR A 191 4.69 22.67 4.89
C THR A 191 4.04 21.67 5.83
N TRP A 192 4.83 20.81 6.47
CA TRP A 192 4.38 19.74 7.35
C TRP A 192 5.03 19.85 8.74
N ASP A 193 4.47 20.75 9.57
CA ASP A 193 4.88 20.87 11.00
C ASP A 193 4.15 19.80 11.84
N ASP A 194 4.43 18.52 11.55
CA ASP A 194 3.86 17.36 12.24
C ASP A 194 4.98 16.63 13.00
N PRO A 195 4.85 16.44 14.33
CA PRO A 195 5.85 15.76 15.15
C PRO A 195 6.25 14.37 14.63
N ARG A 196 5.35 13.68 13.93
CA ARG A 196 5.58 12.33 13.36
C ARG A 196 6.70 12.30 12.31
N PHE A 197 6.96 13.44 11.64
CA PHE A 197 7.98 13.51 10.59
C PHE A 197 9.29 14.10 11.04
N ARG A 198 9.37 14.57 12.27
CA ARG A 198 10.60 15.20 12.81
C ARG A 198 11.79 14.27 12.76
N GLU A 199 11.61 13.00 13.14
CA GLU A 199 12.70 12.02 13.10
C GLU A 199 13.20 11.79 11.68
N ALA A 200 12.30 11.61 10.71
CA ALA A 200 12.68 11.44 9.31
C ALA A 200 13.42 12.67 8.75
N PHE A 201 12.99 13.88 9.09
CA PHE A 201 13.66 15.10 8.66
C PHE A 201 15.03 15.30 9.33
N GLN A 202 15.19 14.90 10.59
CA GLN A 202 16.48 14.92 11.29
C GLN A 202 17.44 13.88 10.70
N GLU A 203 16.95 12.71 10.31
CA GLU A 203 17.77 11.67 9.68
C GLU A 203 18.28 12.14 8.31
N ILE A 204 17.41 12.76 7.49
CA ILE A 204 17.79 13.34 6.20
C ILE A 204 18.84 14.45 6.39
N GLU A 205 18.65 15.35 7.36
CA GLU A 205 19.61 16.42 7.67
C GLU A 205 20.99 15.88 8.05
N ARG A 206 21.00 14.83 8.89
CA ARG A 206 22.26 14.16 9.27
C ARG A 206 22.94 13.56 8.04
N THR A 207 22.20 12.81 7.23
CA THR A 207 22.72 12.21 5.99
C THR A 207 23.29 13.27 5.04
N LEU A 208 22.58 14.40 4.85
CA LEU A 208 23.05 15.51 4.04
C LEU A 208 24.36 16.10 4.56
N THR A 209 24.46 16.27 5.89
CA THR A 209 25.67 16.82 6.53
C THR A 209 26.86 15.88 6.33
N GLU A 210 26.67 14.58 6.47
CA GLU A 210 27.71 13.57 6.27
C GLU A 210 28.17 13.53 4.80
N MET A 211 27.24 13.47 3.85
CA MET A 211 27.54 13.40 2.42
C MET A 211 28.23 14.68 1.89
N LYS A 212 27.85 15.86 2.38
CA LYS A 212 28.53 17.13 2.04
C LYS A 212 29.98 17.15 2.53
N LYS A 213 30.26 16.64 3.72
CA LYS A 213 31.63 16.55 4.25
C LYS A 213 32.50 15.63 3.38
N GLU A 214 31.97 14.47 2.99
CA GLU A 214 32.67 13.51 2.13
C GLU A 214 32.94 14.07 0.73
N SER A 215 32.05 14.91 0.20
CA SER A 215 32.23 15.53 -1.13
C SER A 215 33.22 16.67 -1.17
N THR A 216 33.67 17.17 -0.01
CA THR A 216 34.62 18.29 0.14
C THR A 216 36.06 17.83 0.43
N LEU A 217 36.25 16.53 0.68
CA LEU A 217 37.52 15.86 0.87
C LEU A 217 38.04 15.23 -0.41
#